data_3366ef38cd6d2d6969d72b1a312ee075
#
_entry.id   3366ef38cd6d2d6969d72b1a312ee075
#
_cell.length_a   1.000
_cell.length_b   1.000
_cell.length_c   1.000
_cell.angle_alpha   90.00
_cell.angle_beta   90.00
_cell.angle_gamma   90.00
#
_symmetry.space_group_name_H-M   'P 1'
#
loop_
_entity.id
_entity.type
_entity.pdbx_description
1 polymer ?
#
loop_
_entity_poly.entity_id
_entity_poly.type
_entity_poly.pdbx_seq_one_letter_code
_entity_poly.pdbx_strand_id
1 'polypeptide(L)'
;MYKRIAVGFVALFALTLASAPSSSWAGGSKPEDVFKGRIIITKKRLPMRFASAGAFVSAIQTSKTDKLWPTEEDGADKGVWNVEYIAFFAQPLNDTEIQVKFYDITAGKKYVAGDAQYTREKGSRIFSSSIQLAKPEFDVRRHYMMTAESRGRIIATTSFWLLGKGANYSGKVEFSDSDAKGH
;
A
#
# COMPACT_ATOMS: atom_id res chain seq x y z
N MET A 1 -45.53 56.95 -53.37
CA MET A 1 -45.89 56.14 -52.19
C MET A 1 -45.06 54.86 -52.25
N TYR A 2 -43.92 54.79 -51.55
CA TYR A 2 -43.08 53.55 -51.52
C TYR A 2 -43.22 52.87 -50.19
N LYS A 3 -43.74 51.61 -50.18
CA LYS A 3 -43.77 50.76 -49.04
C LYS A 3 -42.40 50.08 -48.89
N ARG A 4 -41.73 50.35 -47.78
CA ARG A 4 -40.50 49.64 -47.40
C ARG A 4 -40.84 48.36 -46.66
N ILE A 5 -40.40 47.21 -47.18
CA ILE A 5 -40.49 45.91 -46.57
C ILE A 5 -39.19 45.74 -45.72
N ALA A 6 -39.39 45.60 -44.41
CA ALA A 6 -38.29 45.28 -43.52
C ALA A 6 -38.11 43.77 -43.47
N VAL A 7 -36.95 43.24 -43.91
CA VAL A 7 -36.54 41.84 -43.79
C VAL A 7 -35.87 41.68 -42.45
N GLY A 8 -36.53 40.98 -41.54
CA GLY A 8 -35.96 40.62 -40.25
C GLY A 8 -34.98 39.43 -40.38
N PHE A 9 -33.75 39.65 -40.03
CA PHE A 9 -32.72 38.62 -39.94
C PHE A 9 -32.86 37.92 -38.59
N VAL A 10 -33.35 36.65 -38.59
CA VAL A 10 -33.32 35.77 -37.41
C VAL A 10 -31.97 35.11 -37.37
N ALA A 11 -31.09 35.55 -36.46
CA ALA A 11 -29.85 34.90 -36.18
C ALA A 11 -30.09 33.68 -35.29
N LEU A 12 -29.95 32.49 -35.88
CA LEU A 12 -30.03 31.23 -35.20
C LEU A 12 -28.71 30.99 -34.45
N PHE A 13 -28.68 31.23 -33.13
CA PHE A 13 -27.55 30.93 -32.25
C PHE A 13 -27.51 29.42 -31.99
N ALA A 14 -26.68 28.69 -32.73
CA ALA A 14 -26.41 27.28 -32.44
C ALA A 14 -25.55 27.19 -31.18
N LEU A 15 -26.19 26.81 -30.06
CA LEU A 15 -25.51 26.49 -28.80
C LEU A 15 -24.81 25.14 -28.96
N THR A 16 -23.53 25.13 -29.30
CA THR A 16 -22.69 23.94 -29.25
C THR A 16 -22.44 23.58 -27.78
N LEU A 17 -23.16 22.62 -27.26
CA LEU A 17 -22.82 21.95 -25.99
C LEU A 17 -21.45 21.26 -26.19
N ALA A 18 -20.40 21.91 -25.71
CA ALA A 18 -19.11 21.28 -25.55
C ALA A 18 -19.26 20.20 -24.47
N SER A 19 -19.50 18.96 -24.88
CA SER A 19 -19.35 17.80 -24.01
C SER A 19 -17.90 17.77 -23.52
N ALA A 20 -17.69 18.12 -22.24
CA ALA A 20 -16.40 17.93 -21.59
C ALA A 20 -16.02 16.45 -21.74
N PRO A 21 -14.80 16.14 -22.20
CA PRO A 21 -14.35 14.76 -22.25
C PRO A 21 -14.35 14.25 -20.80
N SER A 22 -15.24 13.32 -20.50
CA SER A 22 -15.08 12.46 -19.34
C SER A 22 -13.69 11.85 -19.48
N SER A 23 -12.80 12.17 -18.54
CA SER A 23 -11.47 11.61 -18.47
C SER A 23 -11.60 10.10 -18.28
N SER A 24 -11.78 9.38 -19.38
CA SER A 24 -11.61 7.92 -19.41
C SER A 24 -10.15 7.70 -19.03
N TRP A 25 -9.94 7.02 -17.92
CA TRP A 25 -8.62 6.60 -17.46
C TRP A 25 -8.00 5.76 -18.57
N ALA A 26 -7.10 6.37 -19.33
CA ALA A 26 -6.52 5.75 -20.49
C ALA A 26 -5.78 4.47 -20.08
N GLY A 27 -6.35 3.30 -20.42
CA GLY A 27 -5.65 2.05 -20.75
C GLY A 27 -4.78 1.36 -19.70
N GLY A 28 -4.74 1.75 -18.43
CA GLY A 28 -3.97 1.05 -17.39
C GLY A 28 -4.85 0.16 -16.52
N SER A 29 -4.40 -1.06 -16.22
CA SER A 29 -5.08 -1.95 -15.27
C SER A 29 -5.29 -1.25 -13.94
N LYS A 30 -6.48 -1.38 -13.36
CA LYS A 30 -6.78 -0.78 -12.06
C LYS A 30 -5.88 -1.39 -10.98
N PRO A 31 -5.35 -0.61 -10.02
CA PRO A 31 -4.45 -1.11 -8.96
C PRO A 31 -5.04 -2.30 -8.20
N GLU A 32 -6.33 -2.27 -7.91
CA GLU A 32 -7.04 -3.35 -7.24
C GLU A 32 -7.17 -4.64 -8.05
N ASP A 33 -6.95 -4.61 -9.34
CA ASP A 33 -6.91 -5.80 -10.19
C ASP A 33 -5.49 -6.33 -10.33
N VAL A 34 -4.49 -5.43 -10.34
CA VAL A 34 -3.05 -5.78 -10.36
C VAL A 34 -2.62 -6.46 -9.06
N PHE A 35 -3.08 -5.94 -7.92
CA PHE A 35 -2.67 -6.40 -6.58
C PHE A 35 -3.75 -7.18 -5.84
N LYS A 36 -4.74 -7.68 -6.53
CA LYS A 36 -5.90 -8.39 -5.98
C LYS A 36 -5.54 -9.41 -4.89
N GLY A 37 -6.16 -9.31 -3.72
CA GLY A 37 -5.97 -10.22 -2.59
C GLY A 37 -4.61 -10.08 -1.88
N ARG A 38 -3.89 -8.99 -2.12
CA ARG A 38 -2.55 -8.76 -1.53
C ARG A 38 -2.55 -7.56 -0.60
N ILE A 39 -1.73 -7.65 0.43
CA ILE A 39 -1.27 -6.52 1.21
C ILE A 39 0.12 -6.16 0.68
N ILE A 40 0.34 -4.89 0.37
CA ILE A 40 1.65 -4.38 -0.05
C ILE A 40 2.18 -3.51 1.07
N ILE A 41 3.31 -3.89 1.63
CA ILE A 41 4.05 -3.08 2.60
C ILE A 41 4.94 -2.13 1.82
N THR A 42 4.99 -0.87 2.23
CA THR A 42 5.74 0.19 1.58
C THR A 42 6.78 0.79 2.53
N LYS A 43 7.92 1.23 1.98
CA LYS A 43 9.01 1.86 2.75
C LYS A 43 8.60 3.18 3.40
N LYS A 44 7.58 3.82 2.84
CA LYS A 44 7.01 5.09 3.32
C LYS A 44 5.54 5.17 2.92
N ARG A 45 4.80 5.99 3.63
CA ARG A 45 3.42 6.27 3.29
C ARG A 45 3.31 6.87 1.89
N LEU A 46 2.45 6.31 1.07
CA LEU A 46 2.17 6.83 -0.26
C LEU A 46 1.09 7.92 -0.19
N PRO A 47 1.14 8.93 -1.09
CA PRO A 47 0.08 9.93 -1.18
C PRO A 47 -1.25 9.26 -1.54
N MET A 48 -2.36 9.86 -1.11
CA MET A 48 -3.72 9.33 -1.37
C MET A 48 -4.24 9.66 -2.78
N ARG A 49 -3.53 10.51 -3.54
CA ARG A 49 -3.93 10.94 -4.87
C ARG A 49 -2.79 10.78 -5.85
N PHE A 50 -3.09 10.19 -6.99
CA PHE A 50 -2.18 10.01 -8.11
C PHE A 50 -2.81 10.55 -9.38
N ALA A 51 -1.97 10.98 -10.33
CA ALA A 51 -2.41 11.48 -11.62
C ALA A 51 -3.11 10.41 -12.48
N SER A 52 -2.76 9.13 -12.27
CA SER A 52 -3.38 8.00 -12.98
C SER A 52 -3.25 6.69 -12.20
N ALA A 53 -4.02 5.67 -12.57
CA ALA A 53 -3.91 4.31 -12.05
C ALA A 53 -2.49 3.74 -12.28
N GLY A 54 -1.92 3.95 -13.44
CA GLY A 54 -0.55 3.51 -13.77
C GLY A 54 0.50 4.18 -12.89
N ALA A 55 0.36 5.49 -12.61
CA ALA A 55 1.26 6.20 -11.69
C ALA A 55 1.18 5.61 -10.27
N PHE A 56 -0.01 5.25 -9.80
CA PHE A 56 -0.17 4.59 -8.51
C PHE A 56 0.48 3.20 -8.49
N VAL A 57 0.22 2.37 -9.50
CA VAL A 57 0.86 1.04 -9.63
C VAL A 57 2.39 1.17 -9.63
N SER A 58 2.95 2.10 -10.41
CA SER A 58 4.40 2.34 -10.46
C SER A 58 4.96 2.79 -9.12
N ALA A 59 4.27 3.70 -8.41
CA ALA A 59 4.68 4.15 -7.08
C ALA A 59 4.71 3.01 -6.06
N ILE A 60 3.71 2.11 -6.09
CA ILE A 60 3.67 0.91 -5.26
C ILE A 60 4.85 -0.01 -5.59
N GLN A 61 5.09 -0.31 -6.86
CA GLN A 61 6.16 -1.20 -7.30
C GLN A 61 7.54 -0.68 -6.88
N THR A 62 7.76 0.63 -6.90
CA THR A 62 9.01 1.27 -6.48
C THR A 62 9.19 1.30 -4.96
N SER A 63 8.10 1.48 -4.20
CA SER A 63 8.16 1.63 -2.74
C SER A 63 7.91 0.36 -1.95
N LYS A 64 7.42 -0.72 -2.59
CA LYS A 64 7.18 -2.00 -1.89
C LYS A 64 8.44 -2.53 -1.24
N THR A 65 8.26 -3.18 -0.09
CA THR A 65 9.33 -3.90 0.62
C THR A 65 8.77 -5.12 1.32
N ASP A 66 9.59 -6.14 1.45
CA ASP A 66 9.36 -7.31 2.28
C ASP A 66 10.29 -7.36 3.50
N LYS A 67 11.06 -6.27 3.71
CA LYS A 67 12.02 -6.15 4.81
C LYS A 67 11.78 -4.85 5.56
N LEU A 68 11.56 -4.94 6.86
CA LEU A 68 11.33 -3.80 7.73
C LEU A 68 12.51 -3.64 8.70
N TRP A 69 13.00 -2.42 8.77
CA TRP A 69 14.04 -2.00 9.69
C TRP A 69 13.42 -1.22 10.86
N PRO A 70 14.00 -1.30 12.06
CA PRO A 70 13.48 -0.54 13.20
C PRO A 70 13.61 0.96 12.93
N THR A 71 12.62 1.72 13.40
CA THR A 71 12.62 3.18 13.34
C THR A 71 13.66 3.76 14.30
N GLU A 72 14.40 4.77 13.85
CA GLU A 72 15.49 5.39 14.64
C GLU A 72 14.96 6.27 15.80
N GLU A 73 13.77 6.83 15.66
CA GLU A 73 13.20 7.82 16.58
C GLU A 73 12.93 7.28 17.99
N ASP A 74 12.74 5.96 18.15
CA ASP A 74 12.42 5.35 19.44
C ASP A 74 13.58 4.60 20.13
N GLY A 75 14.81 4.82 19.66
CA GLY A 75 15.98 4.10 20.14
C GLY A 75 16.04 2.67 19.61
N ALA A 76 17.15 2.35 18.95
CA ALA A 76 17.34 1.07 18.24
C ALA A 76 17.19 -0.18 19.10
N ASP A 77 17.28 -0.02 20.40
CA ASP A 77 17.19 -1.11 21.37
C ASP A 77 15.74 -1.48 21.74
N LYS A 78 14.78 -0.59 21.49
CA LYS A 78 13.36 -0.85 21.81
C LYS A 78 12.68 -1.79 20.83
N GLY A 79 13.24 -1.99 19.62
CA GLY A 79 12.67 -2.91 18.61
C GLY A 79 11.25 -2.52 18.22
N VAL A 80 11.11 -1.33 17.64
CA VAL A 80 9.84 -0.83 17.11
C VAL A 80 9.94 -0.73 15.59
N TRP A 81 8.92 -1.21 14.89
CA TRP A 81 8.82 -1.17 13.42
C TRP A 81 7.51 -0.54 12.99
N ASN A 82 7.57 0.50 12.17
CA ASN A 82 6.38 1.09 11.55
C ASN A 82 6.09 0.39 10.22
N VAL A 83 4.89 -0.18 10.12
CA VAL A 83 4.41 -0.89 8.93
C VAL A 83 3.42 0.00 8.20
N GLU A 84 3.85 0.66 7.14
CA GLU A 84 2.95 1.32 6.19
C GLU A 84 2.48 0.31 5.16
N TYR A 85 1.16 0.18 4.97
CA TYR A 85 0.64 -0.84 4.08
C TYR A 85 -0.61 -0.40 3.32
N ILE A 86 -0.82 -1.06 2.18
CA ILE A 86 -2.01 -0.93 1.35
C ILE A 86 -2.55 -2.34 1.08
N ALA A 87 -3.79 -2.59 1.48
CA ALA A 87 -4.48 -3.84 1.19
C ALA A 87 -5.39 -3.68 -0.03
N PHE A 88 -5.34 -4.64 -0.96
CA PHE A 88 -6.14 -4.70 -2.16
C PHE A 88 -7.08 -5.90 -2.10
N PHE A 89 -8.38 -5.64 -2.08
CA PHE A 89 -9.38 -6.68 -1.92
C PHE A 89 -9.88 -7.20 -3.28
N ALA A 90 -10.15 -8.49 -3.33
CA ALA A 90 -10.72 -9.12 -4.53
C ALA A 90 -12.17 -8.65 -4.79
N GLN A 91 -12.90 -8.33 -3.72
CA GLN A 91 -14.28 -7.84 -3.74
C GLN A 91 -14.37 -6.53 -2.94
N PRO A 92 -15.35 -5.68 -3.23
CA PRO A 92 -15.63 -4.50 -2.41
C PRO A 92 -15.84 -4.87 -0.94
N LEU A 93 -15.23 -4.11 -0.04
CA LEU A 93 -15.41 -4.30 1.40
C LEU A 93 -16.76 -3.75 1.84
N ASN A 94 -17.67 -4.64 2.25
CA ASN A 94 -19.01 -4.28 2.73
C ASN A 94 -19.06 -4.12 4.26
N ASP A 95 -17.90 -4.11 4.90
CA ASP A 95 -17.71 -3.97 6.34
C ASP A 95 -16.93 -2.71 6.66
N THR A 96 -17.12 -2.17 7.86
CA THR A 96 -16.34 -1.01 8.36
C THR A 96 -15.15 -1.42 9.21
N GLU A 97 -15.07 -2.71 9.60
CA GLU A 97 -14.01 -3.27 10.41
C GLU A 97 -13.22 -4.31 9.63
N ILE A 98 -11.90 -4.23 9.75
CA ILE A 98 -10.94 -5.18 9.19
C ILE A 98 -10.07 -5.66 10.34
N GLN A 99 -10.04 -6.97 10.58
CA GLN A 99 -9.12 -7.57 11.52
C GLN A 99 -7.78 -7.82 10.83
N VAL A 100 -6.74 -7.17 11.30
CA VAL A 100 -5.37 -7.43 10.86
C VAL A 100 -4.73 -8.40 11.85
N LYS A 101 -4.21 -9.55 11.35
CA LYS A 101 -3.56 -10.55 12.19
C LYS A 101 -2.16 -10.84 11.71
N PHE A 102 -1.28 -11.10 12.65
CA PHE A 102 0.12 -11.42 12.43
C PHE A 102 0.41 -12.83 12.91
N TYR A 103 1.19 -13.55 12.11
CA TYR A 103 1.65 -14.91 12.41
C TYR A 103 3.16 -14.96 12.19
N ASP A 104 3.89 -15.52 13.15
CA ASP A 104 5.28 -15.94 12.93
C ASP A 104 5.26 -17.20 12.07
N ILE A 105 5.94 -17.15 10.94
CA ILE A 105 6.05 -18.26 9.99
C ILE A 105 7.49 -18.76 9.83
N THR A 106 8.39 -18.37 10.72
CA THR A 106 9.81 -18.75 10.68
C THR A 106 10.02 -20.26 10.82
N ALA A 107 9.30 -20.89 11.73
CA ALA A 107 9.41 -22.31 12.02
C ALA A 107 8.04 -23.02 12.03
N GLY A 108 7.06 -22.46 11.35
CA GLY A 108 5.68 -22.91 11.31
C GLY A 108 4.73 -21.78 11.68
N LYS A 109 3.46 -21.88 11.28
CA LYS A 109 2.48 -20.80 11.47
C LYS A 109 2.02 -20.70 12.92
N LYS A 110 2.44 -19.65 13.63
CA LYS A 110 2.03 -19.34 15.00
C LYS A 110 1.42 -17.94 15.07
N TYR A 111 0.21 -17.83 15.63
CA TYR A 111 -0.41 -16.50 15.88
C TYR A 111 0.43 -15.69 16.87
N VAL A 112 0.59 -14.41 16.59
CA VAL A 112 1.38 -13.45 17.40
C VAL A 112 0.50 -12.36 17.97
N ALA A 113 -0.15 -11.60 17.12
CA ALA A 113 -0.95 -10.45 17.50
C ALA A 113 -2.05 -10.16 16.48
N GLY A 114 -3.01 -9.33 16.87
CA GLY A 114 -4.02 -8.80 15.96
C GLY A 114 -4.49 -7.42 16.40
N ASP A 115 -4.96 -6.65 15.42
CA ASP A 115 -5.48 -5.31 15.62
C ASP A 115 -6.71 -5.07 14.74
N ALA A 116 -7.69 -4.34 15.28
CA ALA A 116 -8.89 -3.95 14.53
C ALA A 116 -8.66 -2.61 13.85
N GLN A 117 -8.75 -2.59 12.54
CA GLN A 117 -8.65 -1.41 11.71
C GLN A 117 -10.02 -1.01 11.18
N TYR A 118 -10.30 0.30 11.11
CA TYR A 118 -11.59 0.81 10.72
C TYR A 118 -11.50 1.64 9.44
N THR A 119 -12.42 1.38 8.51
CA THR A 119 -12.59 2.19 7.30
C THR A 119 -13.89 2.98 7.36
N ARG A 120 -13.84 4.20 6.85
CA ARG A 120 -15.04 5.04 6.66
C ARG A 120 -15.73 4.79 5.32
N GLU A 121 -15.05 4.15 4.38
CA GLU A 121 -15.50 3.94 3.01
C GLU A 121 -15.96 2.50 2.81
N LYS A 122 -17.28 2.28 2.87
CA LYS A 122 -17.88 1.01 2.45
C LYS A 122 -17.76 0.88 0.93
N GLY A 123 -17.58 -0.35 0.45
CA GLY A 123 -17.48 -0.62 -0.99
C GLY A 123 -16.09 -0.39 -1.58
N SER A 124 -15.12 0.10 -0.80
CA SER A 124 -13.74 0.23 -1.26
C SER A 124 -13.09 -1.14 -1.50
N ARG A 125 -12.26 -1.23 -2.54
CA ARG A 125 -11.38 -2.38 -2.79
C ARG A 125 -9.94 -2.10 -2.38
N ILE A 126 -9.66 -0.90 -1.85
CA ILE A 126 -8.34 -0.47 -1.43
C ILE A 126 -8.46 0.09 -0.01
N PHE A 127 -7.58 -0.36 0.87
CA PHE A 127 -7.46 0.12 2.24
C PHE A 127 -6.01 0.42 2.56
N SER A 128 -5.71 1.62 3.02
CA SER A 128 -4.36 2.05 3.42
C SER A 128 -4.33 2.44 4.87
N SER A 129 -3.38 1.91 5.62
CA SER A 129 -3.19 2.21 7.03
C SER A 129 -1.74 2.01 7.45
N SER A 130 -1.45 2.27 8.72
CA SER A 130 -0.17 1.98 9.36
C SER A 130 -0.39 1.28 10.69
N ILE A 131 0.55 0.39 11.05
CA ILE A 131 0.57 -0.33 12.33
C ILE A 131 1.99 -0.29 12.87
N GLN A 132 2.11 -0.10 14.17
CA GLN A 132 3.36 -0.19 14.88
C GLN A 132 3.51 -1.58 15.49
N LEU A 133 4.61 -2.26 15.16
CA LEU A 133 4.99 -3.54 15.75
C LEU A 133 6.11 -3.30 16.76
N ALA A 134 6.03 -3.95 17.92
CA ALA A 134 7.00 -3.77 18.99
C ALA A 134 7.31 -5.10 19.71
N LYS A 135 8.45 -5.13 20.40
CA LYS A 135 8.75 -6.17 21.39
C LYS A 135 7.80 -6.05 22.59
N PRO A 136 7.49 -7.16 23.29
CA PRO A 136 8.07 -8.49 23.13
C PRO A 136 7.36 -9.38 22.09
N GLU A 137 6.24 -8.94 21.52
CA GLU A 137 5.43 -9.76 20.60
C GLU A 137 6.16 -10.04 19.27
N PHE A 138 7.00 -9.08 18.84
CA PHE A 138 7.72 -9.16 17.57
C PHE A 138 9.23 -9.14 17.79
N ASP A 139 9.92 -10.07 17.14
CA ASP A 139 11.38 -10.22 17.23
C ASP A 139 12.08 -9.99 15.89
N VAL A 140 13.35 -9.59 15.96
CA VAL A 140 14.23 -9.44 14.80
C VAL A 140 14.58 -10.79 14.17
N ARG A 141 14.91 -10.77 12.88
CA ARG A 141 15.33 -11.95 12.09
C ARG A 141 14.25 -13.03 12.01
N ARG A 142 12.98 -12.65 12.14
CA ARG A 142 11.85 -13.52 11.98
C ARG A 142 11.03 -13.17 10.74
N HIS A 143 10.41 -14.18 10.18
CA HIS A 143 9.52 -14.08 9.04
C HIS A 143 8.08 -14.06 9.53
N TYR A 144 7.35 -13.01 9.21
CA TYR A 144 5.97 -12.83 9.62
C TYR A 144 5.03 -12.85 8.42
N MET A 145 3.84 -13.38 8.64
CA MET A 145 2.71 -13.26 7.72
C MET A 145 1.69 -12.30 8.33
N MET A 146 1.23 -11.35 7.54
CA MET A 146 0.14 -10.43 7.85
C MET A 146 -1.08 -10.79 7.02
N THR A 147 -2.24 -10.91 7.66
CA THR A 147 -3.53 -11.12 7.00
C THR A 147 -4.48 -9.98 7.31
N ALA A 148 -5.30 -9.60 6.34
CA ALA A 148 -6.49 -8.78 6.55
C ALA A 148 -7.71 -9.69 6.45
N GLU A 149 -8.56 -9.64 7.47
CA GLU A 149 -9.75 -10.48 7.58
C GLU A 149 -11.01 -9.62 7.72
N SER A 150 -12.09 -10.02 7.09
CA SER A 150 -13.43 -9.48 7.30
C SER A 150 -14.40 -10.64 7.49
N ARG A 151 -15.23 -10.57 8.54
CA ARG A 151 -16.20 -11.63 8.90
C ARG A 151 -15.57 -13.03 8.98
N GLY A 152 -14.36 -13.11 9.56
CA GLY A 152 -13.63 -14.37 9.72
C GLY A 152 -13.01 -14.95 8.43
N ARG A 153 -13.04 -14.23 7.32
CA ARG A 153 -12.43 -14.65 6.05
C ARG A 153 -11.21 -13.81 5.74
N ILE A 154 -10.11 -14.45 5.35
CA ILE A 154 -8.92 -13.77 4.85
C ILE A 154 -9.26 -13.16 3.49
N ILE A 155 -9.10 -11.84 3.36
CA ILE A 155 -9.40 -11.06 2.15
C ILE A 155 -8.15 -10.49 1.47
N ALA A 156 -7.03 -10.42 2.20
CA ALA A 156 -5.72 -10.08 1.66
C ALA A 156 -4.61 -10.59 2.58
N THR A 157 -3.41 -10.84 2.03
CA THR A 157 -2.27 -11.35 2.80
C THR A 157 -0.94 -10.85 2.22
N THR A 158 0.10 -10.87 3.07
CA THR A 158 1.50 -10.65 2.70
C THR A 158 2.42 -11.35 3.68
N SER A 159 3.73 -11.43 3.35
CA SER A 159 4.76 -11.82 4.30
C SER A 159 5.94 -10.86 4.25
N PHE A 160 6.67 -10.75 5.36
CA PHE A 160 7.80 -9.83 5.51
C PHE A 160 8.76 -10.28 6.60
N TRP A 161 9.97 -9.74 6.54
CA TRP A 161 11.01 -9.96 7.54
C TRP A 161 11.16 -8.73 8.44
N LEU A 162 11.25 -8.94 9.74
CA LEU A 162 11.71 -7.92 10.68
C LEU A 162 13.22 -8.02 10.85
N LEU A 163 13.92 -6.93 10.55
CA LEU A 163 15.37 -6.82 10.63
C LEU A 163 15.76 -5.98 11.84
N GLY A 164 16.96 -6.21 12.38
CA GLY A 164 17.55 -5.44 13.46
C GLY A 164 18.70 -4.55 12.98
N LYS A 165 19.09 -3.56 13.78
CA LYS A 165 20.34 -2.80 13.55
C LYS A 165 21.52 -3.77 13.56
N GLY A 166 22.45 -3.62 12.63
CA GLY A 166 23.68 -4.44 12.52
C GLY A 166 23.60 -5.64 11.58
N ALA A 167 22.44 -5.96 11.00
CA ALA A 167 22.37 -6.93 9.91
C ALA A 167 22.73 -6.25 8.57
N ASN A 168 23.90 -5.66 8.47
CA ASN A 168 24.48 -5.30 7.17
C ASN A 168 24.79 -6.62 6.46
N TYR A 169 23.84 -7.14 5.68
CA TYR A 169 24.11 -8.11 4.63
C TYR A 169 24.73 -7.40 3.41
N SER A 170 25.78 -6.60 3.65
CA SER A 170 26.77 -6.38 2.61
C SER A 170 27.59 -7.66 2.60
N GLY A 171 27.55 -8.43 1.53
CA GLY A 171 28.39 -9.63 1.37
C GLY A 171 29.88 -9.34 1.27
N LYS A 172 30.37 -8.35 1.98
CA LYS A 172 31.76 -8.06 2.28
C LYS A 172 32.13 -8.82 3.54
N VAL A 173 32.72 -9.96 3.37
CA VAL A 173 33.47 -10.62 4.43
C VAL A 173 34.70 -9.72 4.68
N GLU A 174 34.69 -8.92 5.74
CA GLU A 174 35.91 -8.27 6.22
C GLU A 174 36.72 -9.35 6.92
N PHE A 175 37.71 -9.86 6.22
CA PHE A 175 38.79 -10.62 6.86
C PHE A 175 39.63 -9.61 7.69
N SER A 176 39.59 -9.74 8.99
CA SER A 176 40.52 -8.97 9.85
C SER A 176 41.92 -9.51 9.64
N ASP A 177 42.91 -8.62 9.50
CA ASP A 177 44.33 -8.96 9.35
C ASP A 177 44.92 -9.77 10.53
N SER A 178 44.12 -10.03 11.56
CA SER A 178 44.47 -10.90 12.68
C SER A 178 44.49 -12.39 12.33
N ASP A 179 43.81 -12.82 11.30
CA ASP A 179 43.74 -14.24 10.91
C ASP A 179 44.93 -14.67 10.01
N ALA A 180 45.78 -13.72 9.61
CA ALA A 180 46.96 -13.97 8.77
C ALA A 180 48.24 -14.25 9.56
N LYS A 181 48.20 -14.24 10.91
CA LYS A 181 49.37 -14.57 11.78
C LYS A 181 49.06 -15.82 12.61
N GLY A 182 49.00 -16.94 11.96
CA GLY A 182 48.93 -18.24 12.57
C GLY A 182 50.02 -19.14 12.03
N HIS A 183 51.11 -19.27 12.81
CA HIS A 183 52.15 -20.29 12.82
C HIS A 183 52.97 -20.55 11.56
#